data_7a0468ee43f5dbc48c02c275402ac391
#
_entry.id   7a0468ee43f5dbc48c02c275402ac391
#
_cell.length_a   1.000
_cell.length_b   1.000
_cell.length_c   1.000
_cell.angle_alpha   90.00
_cell.angle_beta   90.00
_cell.angle_gamma   90.00
#
_symmetry.space_group_name_H-M   'P 1'
#
loop_
_entity.id
_entity.type
_entity.pdbx_description
1 polymer ?
#
loop_
_entity_poly.entity_id
_entity_poly.type
_entity_poly.pdbx_seq_one_letter_code
_entity_poly.pdbx_strand_id
1 'polypeptide(L)'
;KRIQDAGAGAMIIEGMEAGGHIGSQTTMALMENILPEISIPVVVAGSIVDGRGLAAALLMGAEGVQMGSRFLLAEECQAHPNMKEAIINATDTDSVVTGLLSGHGGVRSLKNEFTTRYLAAETDGVTTPEERTKMSQGTNKRAAIDGDVVNGAVQVGQGLNRLTAIEPAHTIVQSVMNEAIMSIRKAQRLIEIV
;
A
#
# COMPACT_ATOMS: atom_id res chain seq x y z
N LYS A 1 0.84 19.32 -9.66
CA LYS A 1 0.60 20.38 -10.65
C LYS A 1 0.69 19.85 -12.08
N ARG A 2 1.80 19.31 -12.58
CA ARG A 2 1.93 18.84 -13.98
C ARG A 2 0.79 17.93 -14.46
N ILE A 3 0.29 17.02 -13.62
CA ILE A 3 -0.83 16.12 -13.95
C ILE A 3 -2.13 16.93 -14.13
N GLN A 4 -2.41 17.84 -13.20
CA GLN A 4 -3.54 18.75 -13.28
C GLN A 4 -3.46 19.67 -14.50
N ASP A 5 -2.27 20.27 -14.73
CA ASP A 5 -2.04 21.17 -15.88
C ASP A 5 -2.16 20.44 -17.23
N ALA A 6 -1.94 19.13 -17.24
CA ALA A 6 -2.17 18.26 -18.38
C ALA A 6 -3.66 17.92 -18.61
N GLY A 7 -4.58 18.41 -17.76
CA GLY A 7 -6.03 18.24 -17.91
C GLY A 7 -6.60 16.98 -17.26
N ALA A 8 -5.91 16.39 -16.27
CA ALA A 8 -6.49 15.27 -15.51
C ALA A 8 -7.73 15.73 -14.73
N GLY A 9 -8.80 14.91 -14.72
CA GLY A 9 -10.02 15.19 -13.98
C GLY A 9 -9.95 14.82 -12.49
N ALA A 10 -9.00 13.99 -12.09
CA ALA A 10 -8.70 13.59 -10.71
C ALA A 10 -7.26 13.06 -10.62
N MET A 11 -6.76 12.94 -9.41
CA MET A 11 -5.40 12.45 -9.15
C MET A 11 -5.40 11.41 -8.03
N ILE A 12 -4.56 10.38 -8.15
CA ILE A 12 -4.22 9.50 -7.03
C ILE A 12 -2.79 9.82 -6.59
N ILE A 13 -2.59 10.06 -5.30
CA ILE A 13 -1.27 10.19 -4.69
C ILE A 13 -0.99 8.97 -3.81
N GLU A 14 0.25 8.48 -3.82
CA GLU A 14 0.61 7.27 -3.10
C GLU A 14 1.85 7.49 -2.24
N GLY A 15 1.70 7.26 -0.92
CA GLY A 15 2.79 7.33 0.04
C GLY A 15 3.68 6.08 0.03
N MET A 16 4.89 6.22 0.57
CA MET A 16 5.90 5.15 0.61
C MET A 16 5.49 3.94 1.48
N GLU A 17 4.43 4.04 2.26
CA GLU A 17 3.88 2.93 3.05
C GLU A 17 3.04 1.94 2.21
N ALA A 18 2.79 2.25 0.94
CA ALA A 18 2.10 1.37 0.00
C ALA A 18 2.86 0.08 -0.29
N GLY A 19 2.15 -0.91 -0.83
CA GLY A 19 2.74 -2.13 -1.38
C GLY A 19 3.08 -1.97 -2.86
N GLY A 20 4.06 -2.72 -3.34
CA GLY A 20 4.54 -2.57 -4.72
C GLY A 20 5.49 -1.40 -4.89
N HIS A 21 5.49 -0.76 -6.05
CA HIS A 21 6.35 0.38 -6.32
C HIS A 21 5.96 1.57 -5.45
N ILE A 22 6.95 2.18 -4.81
CA ILE A 22 6.74 3.27 -3.86
C ILE A 22 7.58 4.49 -4.20
N GLY A 23 7.07 5.66 -3.79
CA GLY A 23 7.85 6.91 -3.76
C GLY A 23 8.72 7.00 -2.51
N SER A 24 9.12 8.23 -2.16
CA SER A 24 10.03 8.51 -1.04
C SER A 24 9.36 9.28 0.12
N GLN A 25 8.12 9.75 -0.06
CA GLN A 25 7.41 10.50 0.97
C GLN A 25 6.41 9.60 1.71
N THR A 26 6.28 9.78 3.02
CA THR A 26 5.23 9.15 3.81
C THR A 26 3.86 9.68 3.38
N THR A 27 2.81 8.89 3.58
CA THR A 27 1.44 9.26 3.17
C THR A 27 0.98 10.57 3.82
N MET A 28 1.27 10.78 5.11
CA MET A 28 0.92 12.02 5.83
C MET A 28 1.63 13.24 5.22
N ALA A 29 2.97 13.19 5.08
CA ALA A 29 3.74 14.29 4.52
C ALA A 29 3.36 14.58 3.06
N LEU A 30 3.04 13.55 2.28
CA LEU A 30 2.59 13.70 0.91
C LEU A 30 1.24 14.43 0.84
N MET A 31 0.29 14.09 1.72
CA MET A 31 -1.01 14.79 1.81
C MET A 31 -0.82 16.26 2.16
N GLU A 32 -0.02 16.59 3.19
CA GLU A 32 0.26 17.98 3.59
C GLU A 32 0.87 18.80 2.45
N ASN A 33 1.75 18.19 1.67
CA ASN A 33 2.42 18.89 0.57
C ASN A 33 1.55 19.06 -0.68
N ILE A 34 0.63 18.13 -0.94
CA ILE A 34 -0.08 18.08 -2.22
C ILE A 34 -1.50 18.63 -2.13
N LEU A 35 -2.26 18.30 -1.09
CA LEU A 35 -3.69 18.64 -1.03
C LEU A 35 -3.95 20.14 -1.10
N PRO A 36 -3.18 21.03 -0.43
CA PRO A 36 -3.40 22.47 -0.52
C PRO A 36 -3.09 23.07 -1.92
N GLU A 37 -2.31 22.36 -2.72
CA GLU A 37 -1.74 22.84 -3.98
C GLU A 37 -2.51 22.37 -5.23
N ILE A 38 -3.49 21.47 -5.07
CA ILE A 38 -4.24 20.83 -6.15
C ILE A 38 -5.72 21.20 -6.04
N SER A 39 -6.34 21.55 -7.17
CA SER A 39 -7.76 21.93 -7.24
C SER A 39 -8.67 20.88 -7.86
N ILE A 40 -8.11 19.78 -8.39
CA ILE A 40 -8.88 18.62 -8.83
C ILE A 40 -9.01 17.60 -7.70
N PRO A 41 -10.04 16.73 -7.73
CA PRO A 41 -10.21 15.70 -6.71
C PRO A 41 -8.95 14.84 -6.52
N VAL A 42 -8.55 14.63 -5.27
CA VAL A 42 -7.38 13.81 -4.92
C VAL A 42 -7.82 12.59 -4.10
N VAL A 43 -7.41 11.41 -4.54
CA VAL A 43 -7.55 10.14 -3.84
C VAL A 43 -6.19 9.76 -3.23
N VAL A 44 -6.18 9.31 -1.99
CA VAL A 44 -4.95 8.98 -1.27
C VAL A 44 -4.77 7.47 -1.15
N ALA A 45 -3.58 6.99 -1.51
CA ALA A 45 -3.13 5.62 -1.34
C ALA A 45 -1.89 5.58 -0.43
N GLY A 46 -1.64 4.43 0.19
CA GLY A 46 -0.47 4.20 1.04
C GLY A 46 -0.85 3.76 2.44
N SER A 47 -0.87 2.45 2.66
CA SER A 47 -1.16 1.78 3.94
C SER A 47 -2.51 2.14 4.61
N ILE A 48 -3.47 2.62 3.83
CA ILE A 48 -4.85 2.81 4.29
C ILE A 48 -5.56 1.47 4.17
N VAL A 49 -6.03 0.94 5.31
CA VAL A 49 -6.59 -0.42 5.39
C VAL A 49 -7.92 -0.49 6.14
N ASP A 50 -8.32 0.60 6.81
CA ASP A 50 -9.57 0.70 7.58
C ASP A 50 -10.17 2.12 7.52
N GLY A 51 -11.32 2.30 8.19
CA GLY A 51 -12.04 3.57 8.19
C GLY A 51 -11.35 4.70 8.94
N ARG A 52 -10.40 4.41 9.83
CA ARG A 52 -9.62 5.46 10.51
C ARG A 52 -8.68 6.13 9.52
N GLY A 53 -8.06 5.35 8.64
CA GLY A 53 -7.24 5.89 7.55
C GLY A 53 -8.07 6.71 6.55
N LEU A 54 -9.28 6.23 6.19
CA LEU A 54 -10.21 7.01 5.37
C LEU A 54 -10.59 8.32 6.07
N ALA A 55 -10.97 8.29 7.35
CA ALA A 55 -11.31 9.50 8.11
C ALA A 55 -10.17 10.51 8.14
N ALA A 56 -8.94 10.06 8.37
CA ALA A 56 -7.77 10.93 8.38
C ALA A 56 -7.54 11.60 7.01
N ALA A 57 -7.62 10.84 5.91
CA ALA A 57 -7.46 11.37 4.56
C ALA A 57 -8.54 12.42 4.23
N LEU A 58 -9.82 12.16 4.55
CA LEU A 58 -10.92 13.10 4.36
C LEU A 58 -10.74 14.38 5.18
N LEU A 59 -10.33 14.26 6.45
CA LEU A 59 -10.07 15.42 7.32
C LEU A 59 -8.89 16.28 6.84
N MET A 60 -7.95 15.70 6.11
CA MET A 60 -6.85 16.44 5.48
C MET A 60 -7.24 17.05 4.11
N GLY A 61 -8.45 16.78 3.60
CA GLY A 61 -8.95 17.37 2.35
C GLY A 61 -8.89 16.47 1.14
N ALA A 62 -8.63 15.17 1.30
CA ALA A 62 -8.77 14.20 0.20
C ALA A 62 -10.25 13.92 -0.09
N GLU A 63 -10.57 13.54 -1.34
CA GLU A 63 -11.93 13.15 -1.76
C GLU A 63 -12.21 11.65 -1.56
N GLY A 64 -11.16 10.87 -1.27
CA GLY A 64 -11.28 9.45 -1.04
C GLY A 64 -9.95 8.75 -0.85
N VAL A 65 -9.99 7.42 -0.78
CA VAL A 65 -8.80 6.58 -0.60
C VAL A 65 -8.77 5.42 -1.58
N GLN A 66 -7.57 4.96 -1.93
CA GLN A 66 -7.33 3.71 -2.65
C GLN A 66 -6.67 2.71 -1.69
N MET A 67 -7.22 1.51 -1.62
CA MET A 67 -6.72 0.44 -0.77
C MET A 67 -6.33 -0.78 -1.62
N GLY A 68 -5.04 -1.15 -1.64
CA GLY A 68 -4.56 -2.37 -2.30
C GLY A 68 -4.63 -3.57 -1.37
N SER A 69 -3.80 -3.59 -0.33
CA SER A 69 -3.60 -4.75 0.56
C SER A 69 -4.90 -5.23 1.23
N ARG A 70 -5.81 -4.31 1.58
CA ARG A 70 -7.10 -4.70 2.16
C ARG A 70 -7.97 -5.49 1.18
N PHE A 71 -7.99 -5.09 -0.11
CA PHE A 71 -8.78 -5.79 -1.13
C PHE A 71 -8.09 -7.03 -1.70
N LEU A 72 -6.79 -7.26 -1.44
CA LEU A 72 -6.20 -8.59 -1.67
C LEU A 72 -6.88 -9.67 -0.81
N LEU A 73 -7.42 -9.29 0.35
CA LEU A 73 -8.21 -10.15 1.23
C LEU A 73 -9.72 -10.11 0.94
N ALA A 74 -10.17 -9.53 -0.16
CA ALA A 74 -11.55 -9.70 -0.60
C ALA A 74 -11.78 -11.14 -1.09
N GLU A 75 -12.97 -11.70 -0.82
CA GLU A 75 -13.34 -13.04 -1.32
C GLU A 75 -13.26 -13.08 -2.84
N GLU A 76 -13.70 -12.01 -3.51
CA GLU A 76 -13.73 -11.86 -4.96
C GLU A 76 -12.35 -11.67 -5.59
N CYS A 77 -11.32 -11.38 -4.78
CA CYS A 77 -9.96 -11.22 -5.30
C CYS A 77 -9.39 -12.57 -5.74
N GLN A 78 -8.88 -12.63 -6.98
CA GLN A 78 -8.31 -13.83 -7.61
C GLN A 78 -6.90 -14.18 -7.13
N ALA A 79 -6.35 -13.46 -6.16
CA ALA A 79 -5.04 -13.79 -5.59
C ALA A 79 -5.07 -15.19 -4.96
N HIS A 80 -3.95 -15.94 -5.16
CA HIS A 80 -3.82 -17.31 -4.66
C HIS A 80 -4.06 -17.39 -3.14
N PRO A 81 -4.73 -18.43 -2.62
CA PRO A 81 -4.98 -18.60 -1.18
C PRO A 81 -3.74 -18.48 -0.32
N ASN A 82 -2.60 -19.04 -0.74
CA ASN A 82 -1.33 -18.93 -0.02
C ASN A 82 -0.89 -17.47 0.16
N MET A 83 -1.14 -16.61 -0.85
CA MET A 83 -0.82 -15.17 -0.73
C MET A 83 -1.73 -14.50 0.30
N LYS A 84 -3.02 -14.80 0.30
CA LYS A 84 -3.97 -14.27 1.30
C LYS A 84 -3.58 -14.72 2.71
N GLU A 85 -3.24 -16.00 2.88
CA GLU A 85 -2.80 -16.55 4.15
C GLU A 85 -1.49 -15.91 4.64
N ALA A 86 -0.50 -15.73 3.75
CA ALA A 86 0.75 -15.05 4.08
C ALA A 86 0.51 -13.61 4.57
N ILE A 87 -0.45 -12.89 3.97
CA ILE A 87 -0.82 -11.53 4.39
C ILE A 87 -1.48 -11.54 5.78
N ILE A 88 -2.40 -12.47 6.05
CA ILE A 88 -3.11 -12.57 7.36
C ILE A 88 -2.14 -12.92 8.49
N ASN A 89 -1.15 -13.76 8.22
CA ASN A 89 -0.17 -14.19 9.22
C ASN A 89 0.96 -13.19 9.44
N ALA A 90 1.05 -12.13 8.62
CA ALA A 90 2.11 -11.13 8.71
C ALA A 90 1.83 -10.11 9.81
N THR A 91 2.92 -9.61 10.42
CA THR A 91 2.90 -8.54 11.41
C THR A 91 3.32 -7.20 10.80
N ASP A 92 3.21 -6.11 11.55
CA ASP A 92 3.52 -4.74 11.13
C ASP A 92 4.98 -4.54 10.68
N THR A 93 5.89 -5.38 11.13
CA THR A 93 7.32 -5.33 10.77
C THR A 93 7.73 -6.29 9.66
N ASP A 94 6.79 -7.05 9.08
CA ASP A 94 7.10 -8.10 8.09
C ASP A 94 7.13 -7.61 6.64
N SER A 95 7.04 -6.31 6.39
CA SER A 95 7.31 -5.75 5.07
C SER A 95 8.72 -5.19 4.95
N VAL A 96 9.28 -5.24 3.76
CA VAL A 96 10.61 -4.71 3.43
C VAL A 96 10.58 -4.08 2.04
N VAL A 97 11.45 -3.10 1.82
CA VAL A 97 11.62 -2.47 0.50
C VAL A 97 12.88 -3.03 -0.15
N THR A 98 12.74 -3.51 -1.39
CA THR A 98 13.82 -3.91 -2.29
C THR A 98 13.93 -2.90 -3.43
N GLY A 99 15.04 -2.87 -4.15
CA GLY A 99 15.20 -2.06 -5.37
C GLY A 99 15.63 -0.61 -5.11
N LEU A 100 15.86 -0.18 -3.88
CA LEU A 100 16.27 1.19 -3.58
C LEU A 100 17.63 1.57 -4.20
N LEU A 101 18.57 0.62 -4.26
CA LEU A 101 19.89 0.82 -4.83
C LEU A 101 19.93 0.58 -6.35
N SER A 102 18.83 0.13 -6.95
CA SER A 102 18.75 -0.20 -8.37
C SER A 102 18.37 0.98 -9.26
N GLY A 103 18.07 2.15 -8.70
CA GLY A 103 17.72 3.37 -9.44
C GLY A 103 16.32 3.40 -10.08
N HIS A 104 15.53 2.36 -9.91
CA HIS A 104 14.18 2.21 -10.49
C HIS A 104 13.04 2.43 -9.49
N GLY A 105 13.37 2.94 -8.29
CA GLY A 105 12.42 3.06 -7.18
C GLY A 105 12.31 1.79 -6.34
N GLY A 106 11.86 1.95 -5.08
CA GLY A 106 11.68 0.83 -4.16
C GLY A 106 10.41 0.03 -4.47
N VAL A 107 10.43 -1.25 -4.15
CA VAL A 107 9.27 -2.15 -4.18
C VAL A 107 9.06 -2.74 -2.80
N ARG A 108 7.90 -2.46 -2.19
CA ARG A 108 7.55 -3.02 -0.87
C ARG A 108 6.83 -4.35 -1.02
N SER A 109 7.34 -5.35 -0.32
CA SER A 109 6.76 -6.71 -0.26
C SER A 109 6.92 -7.29 1.15
N LEU A 110 6.27 -8.43 1.43
CA LEU A 110 6.56 -9.22 2.63
C LEU A 110 8.01 -9.71 2.61
N LYS A 111 8.61 -9.82 3.79
CA LYS A 111 9.88 -10.49 4.01
C LYS A 111 9.74 -11.98 3.70
N ASN A 112 10.58 -12.50 2.82
CA ASN A 112 10.65 -13.91 2.46
C ASN A 112 12.02 -14.24 1.84
N GLU A 113 12.22 -15.45 1.35
CA GLU A 113 13.44 -15.87 0.68
C GLU A 113 13.80 -15.01 -0.53
N PHE A 114 12.79 -14.60 -1.34
CA PHE A 114 13.03 -13.72 -2.49
C PHE A 114 13.60 -12.38 -2.04
N THR A 115 12.94 -11.70 -1.10
CA THR A 115 13.37 -10.36 -0.65
C THR A 115 14.72 -10.42 0.04
N THR A 116 15.02 -11.48 0.79
CA THR A 116 16.32 -11.72 1.43
C THR A 116 17.44 -11.85 0.38
N ARG A 117 17.24 -12.69 -0.65
CA ARG A 117 18.22 -12.84 -1.72
C ARG A 117 18.40 -11.56 -2.53
N TYR A 118 17.31 -10.84 -2.79
CA TYR A 118 17.38 -9.60 -3.56
C TYR A 118 18.16 -8.52 -2.82
N LEU A 119 17.89 -8.31 -1.53
CA LEU A 119 18.64 -7.35 -0.68
C LEU A 119 20.12 -7.71 -0.58
N ALA A 120 20.45 -8.99 -0.47
CA ALA A 120 21.85 -9.43 -0.49
C ALA A 120 22.52 -9.06 -1.82
N ALA A 121 21.85 -9.28 -2.95
CA ALA A 121 22.33 -8.92 -4.29
C ALA A 121 22.43 -7.40 -4.53
N GLU A 122 21.72 -6.57 -3.75
CA GLU A 122 21.88 -5.11 -3.82
C GLU A 122 23.18 -4.62 -3.17
N THR A 123 23.76 -5.40 -2.24
CA THR A 123 24.89 -4.97 -1.41
C THR A 123 26.14 -5.83 -1.55
N ASP A 124 26.12 -6.89 -2.35
CA ASP A 124 27.24 -7.82 -2.52
C ASP A 124 28.42 -7.26 -3.35
N GLY A 125 28.19 -6.16 -4.06
CA GLY A 125 29.19 -5.48 -4.89
C GLY A 125 29.55 -6.20 -6.21
N VAL A 126 28.89 -7.35 -6.50
CA VAL A 126 29.18 -8.17 -7.69
C VAL A 126 27.95 -8.36 -8.61
N THR A 127 26.74 -8.44 -8.04
CA THR A 127 25.51 -8.60 -8.82
C THR A 127 25.18 -7.33 -9.61
N THR A 128 25.12 -7.44 -10.93
CA THR A 128 24.86 -6.31 -11.81
C THR A 128 23.39 -5.83 -11.74
N PRO A 129 23.09 -4.58 -12.15
CA PRO A 129 21.70 -4.10 -12.25
C PRO A 129 20.82 -4.98 -13.16
N GLU A 130 21.37 -5.51 -14.26
CA GLU A 130 20.68 -6.38 -15.19
C GLU A 130 20.33 -7.72 -14.56
N GLU A 131 21.22 -8.30 -13.76
CA GLU A 131 20.96 -9.52 -13.00
C GLU A 131 19.88 -9.31 -11.95
N ARG A 132 19.92 -8.20 -11.18
CA ARG A 132 18.86 -7.83 -10.21
C ARG A 132 17.51 -7.65 -10.91
N THR A 133 17.48 -7.02 -12.09
CA THR A 133 16.26 -6.89 -12.89
C THR A 133 15.70 -8.28 -13.27
N LYS A 134 16.54 -9.21 -13.69
CA LYS A 134 16.13 -10.60 -14.00
C LYS A 134 15.60 -11.32 -12.75
N MET A 135 16.20 -11.11 -11.59
CA MET A 135 15.72 -11.70 -10.32
C MET A 135 14.30 -11.25 -9.96
N SER A 136 13.91 -10.02 -10.30
CA SER A 136 12.57 -9.48 -9.98
C SER A 136 11.50 -9.82 -11.01
N GLN A 137 11.88 -10.23 -12.23
CA GLN A 137 10.93 -10.52 -13.30
C GLN A 137 9.95 -11.63 -12.92
N GLY A 138 8.64 -11.34 -13.07
CA GLY A 138 7.57 -12.30 -12.85
C GLY A 138 7.33 -12.69 -11.38
N THR A 139 8.07 -12.14 -10.43
CA THR A 139 7.95 -12.54 -9.01
C THR A 139 6.60 -12.19 -8.39
N ASN A 140 5.96 -11.09 -8.81
CA ASN A 140 4.60 -10.78 -8.36
C ASN A 140 3.59 -11.82 -8.87
N LYS A 141 3.65 -12.19 -10.16
CA LYS A 141 2.82 -13.28 -10.72
C LYS A 141 3.04 -14.59 -9.96
N ARG A 142 4.29 -14.92 -9.66
CA ARG A 142 4.67 -16.13 -8.92
C ARG A 142 3.97 -16.18 -7.56
N ALA A 143 3.93 -15.08 -6.80
CA ALA A 143 3.20 -15.02 -5.53
C ALA A 143 1.67 -15.03 -5.73
N ALA A 144 1.17 -14.14 -6.60
CA ALA A 144 -0.25 -13.84 -6.69
C ALA A 144 -1.06 -14.90 -7.45
N ILE A 145 -0.46 -15.57 -8.44
CA ILE A 145 -1.14 -16.54 -9.29
C ILE A 145 -0.67 -17.95 -9.00
N ASP A 146 0.67 -18.15 -8.92
CA ASP A 146 1.23 -19.50 -8.78
C ASP A 146 1.29 -19.94 -7.29
N GLY A 147 1.07 -19.01 -6.33
CA GLY A 147 1.01 -19.28 -4.89
C GLY A 147 2.36 -19.53 -4.22
N ASP A 148 3.47 -19.29 -4.92
CA ASP A 148 4.81 -19.39 -4.35
C ASP A 148 5.16 -18.10 -3.60
N VAL A 149 4.72 -18.03 -2.35
CA VAL A 149 4.96 -16.88 -1.45
C VAL A 149 6.37 -16.88 -0.86
N VAL A 150 7.16 -17.91 -1.09
CA VAL A 150 8.55 -18.02 -0.64
C VAL A 150 9.49 -17.32 -1.63
N ASN A 151 9.33 -17.61 -2.93
CA ASN A 151 10.19 -17.08 -3.99
C ASN A 151 9.52 -15.99 -4.83
N GLY A 152 8.27 -15.66 -4.57
CA GLY A 152 7.53 -14.60 -5.21
C GLY A 152 7.48 -13.32 -4.39
N ALA A 153 7.22 -12.19 -5.03
CA ALA A 153 7.04 -10.90 -4.37
C ALA A 153 5.59 -10.74 -3.91
N VAL A 154 5.33 -10.91 -2.63
CA VAL A 154 4.01 -10.63 -1.99
C VAL A 154 3.94 -9.14 -1.73
N GLN A 155 3.45 -8.37 -2.71
CA GLN A 155 3.39 -6.91 -2.65
C GLN A 155 2.28 -6.44 -1.71
N VAL A 156 2.64 -5.84 -0.58
CA VAL A 156 1.72 -5.35 0.47
C VAL A 156 2.27 -4.09 1.13
N GLY A 157 1.38 -3.22 1.60
CA GLY A 157 1.73 -2.04 2.39
C GLY A 157 2.06 -2.36 3.85
N GLN A 158 2.29 -1.32 4.66
CA GLN A 158 2.70 -1.48 6.07
C GLN A 158 1.54 -1.73 7.05
N GLY A 159 0.28 -1.56 6.65
CA GLY A 159 -0.88 -1.73 7.53
C GLY A 159 -1.25 -3.19 7.84
N LEU A 160 -0.29 -4.11 7.94
CA LEU A 160 -0.49 -5.57 7.99
C LEU A 160 -1.29 -6.04 9.20
N ASN A 161 -1.01 -5.54 10.41
CA ASN A 161 -1.72 -5.94 11.64
C ASN A 161 -3.25 -5.73 11.61
N ARG A 162 -3.76 -4.99 10.63
CA ARG A 162 -5.19 -4.75 10.45
C ARG A 162 -5.81 -5.65 9.39
N LEU A 163 -5.03 -6.51 8.76
CA LEU A 163 -5.42 -7.41 7.68
C LEU A 163 -5.60 -8.84 8.22
N THR A 164 -6.67 -9.07 8.95
CA THR A 164 -6.85 -10.28 9.78
C THR A 164 -7.87 -11.28 9.24
N ALA A 165 -8.64 -10.92 8.21
CA ALA A 165 -9.70 -11.78 7.69
C ALA A 165 -9.94 -11.57 6.19
N ILE A 166 -10.36 -12.65 5.52
CA ILE A 166 -10.93 -12.61 4.18
C ILE A 166 -12.43 -12.32 4.33
N GLU A 167 -12.94 -11.33 3.61
CA GLU A 167 -14.33 -10.88 3.68
C GLU A 167 -14.84 -10.48 2.29
N PRO A 168 -16.16 -10.54 2.04
CA PRO A 168 -16.74 -10.01 0.82
C PRO A 168 -16.37 -8.51 0.62
N ALA A 169 -16.09 -8.10 -0.60
CA ALA A 169 -15.69 -6.73 -0.91
C ALA A 169 -16.73 -5.69 -0.43
N HIS A 170 -18.03 -5.99 -0.55
CA HIS A 170 -19.08 -5.11 -0.05
C HIS A 170 -19.02 -4.92 1.48
N THR A 171 -18.69 -5.97 2.23
CA THR A 171 -18.54 -5.92 3.69
C THR A 171 -17.33 -5.03 4.07
N ILE A 172 -16.22 -5.17 3.34
CA ILE A 172 -15.05 -4.31 3.51
C ILE A 172 -15.43 -2.83 3.33
N VAL A 173 -16.11 -2.50 2.23
CA VAL A 173 -16.53 -1.12 1.94
C VAL A 173 -17.45 -0.58 3.05
N GLN A 174 -18.47 -1.34 3.44
CA GLN A 174 -19.40 -0.92 4.49
C GLN A 174 -18.70 -0.71 5.83
N SER A 175 -17.80 -1.63 6.23
CA SER A 175 -17.04 -1.55 7.47
C SER A 175 -16.16 -0.30 7.48
N VAL A 176 -15.41 -0.05 6.40
CA VAL A 176 -14.54 1.12 6.25
C VAL A 176 -15.35 2.42 6.35
N MET A 177 -16.49 2.52 5.66
CA MET A 177 -17.35 3.71 5.70
C MET A 177 -17.91 3.96 7.10
N ASN A 178 -18.42 2.91 7.76
CA ASN A 178 -18.98 3.03 9.11
C ASN A 178 -17.92 3.43 10.15
N GLU A 179 -16.74 2.83 10.08
CA GLU A 179 -15.63 3.16 10.98
C GLU A 179 -15.11 4.59 10.74
N ALA A 180 -15.09 5.07 9.49
CA ALA A 180 -14.72 6.45 9.18
C ALA A 180 -15.72 7.44 9.79
N ILE A 181 -17.02 7.22 9.63
CA ILE A 181 -18.07 8.05 10.24
C ILE A 181 -17.91 8.10 11.76
N MET A 182 -17.69 6.94 12.41
CA MET A 182 -17.49 6.89 13.86
C MET A 182 -16.23 7.65 14.29
N SER A 183 -15.14 7.54 13.53
CA SER A 183 -13.88 8.23 13.81
C SER A 183 -14.02 9.75 13.71
N ILE A 184 -14.67 10.25 12.67
CA ILE A 184 -14.95 11.69 12.49
C ILE A 184 -15.83 12.22 13.62
N ARG A 185 -16.91 11.54 13.96
CA ARG A 185 -17.80 11.91 15.08
C ARG A 185 -17.08 11.92 16.42
N LYS A 186 -16.13 11.00 16.63
CA LYS A 186 -15.29 10.98 17.83
C LYS A 186 -14.35 12.19 17.87
N ALA A 187 -13.70 12.52 16.77
CA ALA A 187 -12.82 13.69 16.68
C ALA A 187 -13.58 14.98 16.92
N GLN A 188 -14.77 15.15 16.32
CA GLN A 188 -15.63 16.31 16.54
C GLN A 188 -15.93 16.52 18.03
N ARG A 189 -16.35 15.48 18.75
CA ARG A 189 -16.63 15.57 20.20
C ARG A 189 -15.42 15.99 21.04
N LEU A 190 -14.19 15.62 20.62
CA LEU A 190 -12.98 16.01 21.35
C LEU A 190 -12.66 17.50 21.17
N ILE A 191 -13.02 18.10 20.04
CA ILE A 191 -12.80 19.52 19.74
C ILE A 191 -13.87 20.38 20.42
N GLU A 192 -15.12 19.90 20.52
CA GLU A 192 -16.22 20.61 21.19
C GLU A 192 -16.06 20.77 22.72
N ILE A 193 -15.10 20.04 23.33
CA ILE A 193 -14.80 20.13 24.77
C ILE A 193 -13.82 21.30 25.10
N VAL A 194 -13.21 21.89 24.07
CA VAL A 194 -12.27 23.01 24.19
C VAL A 194 -12.99 24.33 23.95
#